data_034cbbd884d4557fe8587917dfb59235
#
_entry.id   034cbbd884d4557fe8587917dfb59235
#
_cell.length_a   1.000
_cell.length_b   1.000
_cell.length_c   1.000
_cell.angle_alpha   90.00
_cell.angle_beta   90.00
_cell.angle_gamma   90.00
#
_symmetry.space_group_name_H-M   'P 1'
#
loop_
_entity.id
_entity.type
_entity.pdbx_description
1 polymer ?
#
loop_
_entity_poly.entity_id
_entity_poly.type
_entity_poly.pdbx_seq_one_letter_code
_entity_poly.pdbx_strand_id
1 'polypeptide(L)'
;LVCMAMEFRNQRNKGYVKNTTKGLAGWLNVEGIHFDVNATFWKDDKGKPFICVQRAIEKVFDEKTCTFNDIKPRPFIECNAFYTGKPFPNVSYKGYFYLASFRFELLASWETKEMKSLCMIVSRTTEQPLIKRINQIMKEKNHELPKT
;
A
#
# COMPACT_ATOMS: atom_id res chain seq x y z
N LEU A 1 -8.35 0.58 -19.77
CA LEU A 1 -9.38 0.69 -18.73
C LEU A 1 -9.43 2.13 -18.24
N VAL A 2 -10.47 2.84 -18.62
CA VAL A 2 -10.62 4.21 -18.16
C VAL A 2 -11.05 4.17 -16.68
N CYS A 3 -10.18 4.64 -15.80
CA CYS A 3 -10.49 4.76 -14.39
C CYS A 3 -11.17 6.11 -14.16
N MET A 4 -12.48 6.11 -13.97
CA MET A 4 -13.21 7.32 -13.65
C MET A 4 -13.31 7.43 -12.13
N ALA A 5 -12.46 8.27 -11.54
CA ALA A 5 -12.34 8.38 -10.09
C ALA A 5 -13.67 8.65 -9.38
N MET A 6 -14.54 9.43 -10.02
CA MET A 6 -15.87 9.74 -9.45
C MET A 6 -16.80 8.52 -9.44
N GLU A 7 -16.71 7.65 -10.46
CA GLU A 7 -17.56 6.46 -10.56
C GLU A 7 -17.03 5.31 -9.70
N PHE A 8 -15.73 5.22 -9.53
CA PHE A 8 -15.08 4.12 -8.80
C PHE A 8 -14.74 4.46 -7.35
N ARG A 9 -15.12 5.63 -6.90
CA ARG A 9 -14.85 6.04 -5.52
C ARG A 9 -15.46 5.05 -4.53
N ASN A 10 -14.64 4.53 -3.60
CA ASN A 10 -15.01 3.54 -2.60
C ASN A 10 -15.46 2.18 -3.18
N GLN A 11 -15.18 1.92 -4.45
CA GLN A 11 -15.44 0.60 -4.99
C GLN A 11 -14.53 -0.44 -4.32
N ARG A 12 -15.14 -1.57 -3.95
CA ARG A 12 -14.44 -2.63 -3.21
C ARG A 12 -13.17 -3.09 -3.93
N ASN A 13 -12.08 -3.15 -3.20
CA ASN A 13 -10.76 -3.60 -3.66
C ASN A 13 -10.21 -2.80 -4.85
N LYS A 14 -10.53 -1.52 -4.87
CA LYS A 14 -10.04 -0.54 -5.83
C LYS A 14 -9.41 0.64 -5.10
N GLY A 15 -8.59 1.37 -5.82
CA GLY A 15 -8.01 2.60 -5.32
C GLY A 15 -7.69 3.57 -6.43
N TYR A 16 -7.48 4.81 -6.05
CA TYR A 16 -7.16 5.88 -6.97
C TYR A 16 -6.39 6.98 -6.24
N VAL A 17 -5.25 7.37 -6.80
CA VAL A 17 -4.51 8.54 -6.32
C VAL A 17 -4.22 9.45 -7.49
N LYS A 18 -4.36 10.75 -7.28
CA LYS A 18 -4.07 11.75 -8.29
C LYS A 18 -3.09 12.79 -7.77
N ASN A 19 -2.40 13.44 -8.68
CA ASN A 19 -1.44 14.47 -8.34
C ASN A 19 -2.15 15.69 -7.75
N THR A 20 -1.69 16.08 -6.58
CA THR A 20 -2.14 17.29 -5.88
C THR A 20 -0.94 18.18 -5.63
N THR A 21 -1.18 19.37 -5.06
CA THR A 21 -0.09 20.29 -4.67
C THR A 21 0.87 19.66 -3.64
N LYS A 22 0.41 18.63 -2.93
CA LYS A 22 1.20 17.94 -1.90
C LYS A 22 1.67 16.52 -2.33
N GLY A 23 1.57 16.20 -3.62
CA GLY A 23 1.91 14.88 -4.15
C GLY A 23 0.68 14.06 -4.49
N LEU A 24 0.86 12.76 -4.69
CA LEU A 24 -0.24 11.87 -5.04
C LEU A 24 -1.07 11.53 -3.79
N ALA A 25 -2.37 11.78 -3.87
CA ALA A 25 -3.30 11.52 -2.79
C ALA A 25 -4.64 11.01 -3.33
N GLY A 26 -5.31 10.19 -2.57
CA GLY A 26 -6.60 9.66 -2.94
C GLY A 26 -7.13 8.65 -1.93
N TRP A 27 -7.67 7.56 -2.43
CA TRP A 27 -8.35 6.58 -1.60
C TRP A 27 -7.98 5.15 -2.01
N LEU A 28 -8.15 4.24 -1.06
CA LEU A 28 -7.98 2.81 -1.25
C LEU A 28 -9.06 2.08 -0.45
N ASN A 29 -9.77 1.19 -1.12
CA ASN A 29 -10.75 0.33 -0.46
C ASN A 29 -10.19 -1.08 -0.38
N VAL A 30 -10.07 -1.59 0.84
CA VAL A 30 -9.59 -2.95 1.10
C VAL A 30 -10.70 -3.72 1.78
N GLU A 31 -11.24 -4.71 1.08
CA GLU A 31 -12.31 -5.58 1.57
C GLU A 31 -13.53 -4.80 2.11
N GLY A 32 -13.84 -3.67 1.48
CA GLY A 32 -14.96 -2.82 1.86
C GLY A 32 -14.61 -1.70 2.83
N ILE A 33 -13.39 -1.66 3.34
CA ILE A 33 -12.96 -0.61 4.27
C ILE A 33 -12.27 0.51 3.48
N HIS A 34 -12.75 1.73 3.65
CA HIS A 34 -12.19 2.91 3.00
C HIS A 34 -11.01 3.48 3.77
N PHE A 35 -9.94 3.76 3.06
CA PHE A 35 -8.76 4.45 3.60
C PHE A 35 -8.40 5.63 2.71
N ASP A 36 -8.09 6.76 3.34
CA ASP A 36 -7.42 7.86 2.65
C ASP A 36 -5.93 7.54 2.61
N VAL A 37 -5.33 7.64 1.43
CA VAL A 37 -3.94 7.24 1.21
C VAL A 37 -3.17 8.30 0.44
N ASN A 38 -1.84 8.28 0.65
CA ASN A 38 -0.87 9.06 -0.12
C ASN A 38 0.07 8.08 -0.81
N ALA A 39 0.60 8.48 -1.95
CA ALA A 39 1.62 7.72 -2.65
C ALA A 39 2.84 8.60 -2.90
N THR A 40 4.02 8.08 -2.61
CA THR A 40 5.30 8.77 -2.79
C THR A 40 6.25 7.91 -3.62
N PHE A 41 7.13 8.57 -4.38
CA PHE A 41 8.09 7.90 -5.25
C PHE A 41 9.44 7.77 -4.56
N TRP A 42 10.03 6.59 -4.68
CA TRP A 42 11.32 6.26 -4.08
C TRP A 42 12.16 5.41 -5.03
N LYS A 43 13.42 5.25 -4.68
CA LYS A 43 14.32 4.26 -5.30
C LYS A 43 14.99 3.47 -4.19
N ASP A 44 15.16 2.16 -4.41
CA ASP A 44 15.88 1.33 -3.45
C ASP A 44 17.40 1.53 -3.59
N ASP A 45 18.18 0.80 -2.79
CA ASP A 45 19.64 0.91 -2.78
C ASP A 45 20.28 0.56 -4.12
N LYS A 46 19.58 -0.23 -4.94
CA LYS A 46 20.03 -0.64 -6.27
C LYS A 46 19.50 0.27 -7.38
N GLY A 47 18.80 1.34 -7.00
CA GLY A 47 18.20 2.27 -7.95
C GLY A 47 16.88 1.81 -8.56
N LYS A 48 16.29 0.74 -8.06
CA LYS A 48 14.99 0.26 -8.56
C LYS A 48 13.87 1.16 -8.07
N PRO A 49 13.05 1.72 -9.00
CA PRO A 49 11.95 2.61 -8.59
C PRO A 49 10.83 1.84 -7.88
N PHE A 50 10.24 2.47 -6.89
CA PHE A 50 9.02 1.97 -6.27
C PHE A 50 8.17 3.13 -5.77
N ILE A 51 6.90 2.86 -5.56
CA ILE A 51 6.00 3.79 -4.90
C ILE A 51 5.65 3.23 -3.52
N CYS A 52 5.55 4.12 -2.54
CA CYS A 52 5.06 3.78 -1.21
C CYS A 52 3.65 4.33 -1.07
N VAL A 53 2.68 3.43 -0.93
CA VAL A 53 1.28 3.78 -0.70
C VAL A 53 1.00 3.61 0.78
N GLN A 54 0.69 4.71 1.45
CA GLN A 54 0.48 4.72 2.89
C GLN A 54 -0.87 5.33 3.22
N ARG A 55 -1.48 4.86 4.31
CA ARG A 55 -2.62 5.56 4.88
C ARG A 55 -2.21 6.99 5.25
N ALA A 56 -3.05 7.96 4.93
CA ALA A 56 -2.77 9.36 5.22
C ALA A 56 -2.57 9.58 6.72
N ILE A 57 -1.57 10.37 7.06
CA ILE A 57 -1.26 10.72 8.45
C ILE A 57 -2.28 11.74 8.94
N GLU A 58 -2.86 11.49 10.10
CA GLU A 58 -3.78 12.42 10.75
C GLU A 58 -3.01 13.43 11.59
N LYS A 59 -3.49 14.67 11.57
CA LYS A 59 -2.95 15.71 12.43
C LYS A 59 -3.90 15.94 13.60
N VAL A 60 -3.35 15.83 14.81
CA VAL A 60 -4.10 16.04 16.05
C VAL A 60 -3.56 17.26 16.76
N PHE A 61 -4.46 18.15 17.19
CA PHE A 61 -4.11 19.36 17.91
C PHE A 61 -3.70 19.02 19.34
N ASP A 62 -2.51 19.46 19.73
CA ASP A 62 -2.01 19.34 21.10
C ASP A 62 -2.25 20.67 21.82
N GLU A 63 -3.15 20.67 22.81
CA GLU A 63 -3.48 21.86 23.59
C GLU A 63 -2.31 22.37 24.42
N LYS A 64 -1.40 21.48 24.84
CA LYS A 64 -0.26 21.86 25.68
C LYS A 64 0.76 22.69 24.91
N THR A 65 1.02 22.32 23.66
CA THR A 65 2.02 23.01 22.82
C THR A 65 1.39 23.97 21.80
N CYS A 66 0.05 23.97 21.69
CA CYS A 66 -0.70 24.72 20.69
C CYS A 66 -0.24 24.41 19.26
N THR A 67 0.15 23.17 19.00
CA THR A 67 0.62 22.71 17.70
C THR A 67 -0.17 21.50 17.23
N PHE A 68 -0.15 21.26 15.90
CA PHE A 68 -0.68 20.03 15.31
C PHE A 68 0.45 19.02 15.20
N ASN A 69 0.24 17.84 15.76
CA ASN A 69 1.20 16.74 15.70
C ASN A 69 0.70 15.66 14.77
N ASP A 70 1.62 15.06 14.01
CA ASP A 70 1.31 13.95 13.12
C ASP A 70 1.10 12.67 13.93
N ILE A 71 -0.03 12.01 13.71
CA ILE A 71 -0.33 10.70 14.30
C ILE A 71 -0.62 9.73 13.17
N LYS A 72 0.07 8.58 13.18
CA LYS A 72 -0.20 7.50 12.25
C LYS A 72 -1.53 6.83 12.63
N PRO A 73 -2.57 6.91 11.77
CA PRO A 73 -3.85 6.28 12.08
C PRO A 73 -3.73 4.75 12.11
N ARG A 74 -4.58 4.12 12.88
CA ARG A 74 -4.64 2.65 12.95
C ARG A 74 -5.97 2.15 12.37
N PRO A 75 -5.99 1.03 11.64
CA PRO A 75 -4.81 0.25 11.22
C PRO A 75 -3.95 1.01 10.22
N PHE A 76 -2.64 0.78 10.26
CA PHE A 76 -1.69 1.44 9.37
C PHE A 76 -1.42 0.57 8.15
N ILE A 77 -1.56 1.15 6.96
CA ILE A 77 -1.26 0.48 5.70
C ILE A 77 0.01 1.09 5.13
N GLU A 78 0.95 0.24 4.77
CA GLU A 78 2.15 0.64 4.05
C GLU A 78 2.46 -0.42 2.99
N CYS A 79 2.42 0.00 1.74
CA CYS A 79 2.69 -0.88 0.61
C CYS A 79 3.80 -0.30 -0.25
N ASN A 80 4.90 -1.01 -0.35
CA ASN A 80 5.96 -0.69 -1.30
C ASN A 80 5.71 -1.46 -2.58
N ALA A 81 5.29 -0.75 -3.62
CA ALA A 81 4.97 -1.34 -4.92
C ALA A 81 6.10 -1.02 -5.90
N PHE A 82 6.81 -2.05 -6.36
CA PHE A 82 7.98 -1.91 -7.21
C PHE A 82 7.61 -1.83 -8.68
N TYR A 83 8.39 -1.06 -9.43
CA TYR A 83 8.22 -0.94 -10.86
C TYR A 83 8.41 -2.28 -11.55
N THR A 84 7.45 -2.66 -12.39
CA THR A 84 7.43 -3.96 -13.09
C THR A 84 8.30 -3.98 -14.34
N GLY A 85 8.82 -2.81 -14.76
CA GLY A 85 9.48 -2.65 -16.05
C GLY A 85 8.51 -2.40 -17.20
N LYS A 86 7.22 -2.34 -16.93
CA LYS A 86 6.18 -2.13 -17.95
C LYS A 86 5.53 -0.76 -17.78
N PRO A 87 5.70 0.14 -18.77
CA PRO A 87 5.08 1.45 -18.70
C PRO A 87 3.58 1.40 -19.06
N PHE A 88 2.93 2.55 -18.98
CA PHE A 88 1.57 2.71 -19.47
C PHE A 88 1.40 2.06 -20.88
N PRO A 89 0.34 1.33 -21.16
CA PRO A 89 -0.87 1.12 -20.35
C PRO A 89 -0.85 -0.13 -19.45
N ASN A 90 0.28 -0.72 -19.23
CA ASN A 90 0.41 -1.93 -18.43
C ASN A 90 0.42 -1.63 -16.94
N VAL A 91 0.34 -2.70 -16.12
CA VAL A 91 0.57 -2.59 -14.68
C VAL A 91 2.03 -2.18 -14.46
N SER A 92 2.22 -0.99 -13.90
CA SER A 92 3.55 -0.42 -13.72
C SER A 92 4.16 -0.69 -12.36
N TYR A 93 3.34 -0.90 -11.34
CA TYR A 93 3.82 -1.16 -9.97
C TYR A 93 3.08 -2.32 -9.35
N LYS A 94 3.82 -3.14 -8.62
CA LYS A 94 3.28 -4.31 -7.93
C LYS A 94 3.92 -4.42 -6.55
N GLY A 95 3.10 -4.60 -5.55
CA GLY A 95 3.56 -4.75 -4.18
C GLY A 95 2.60 -5.52 -3.32
N TYR A 96 2.98 -5.67 -2.06
CA TYR A 96 2.20 -6.43 -1.08
C TYR A 96 2.14 -5.65 0.21
N PHE A 97 1.05 -5.83 0.94
CA PHE A 97 0.89 -5.27 2.27
C PHE A 97 0.04 -6.19 3.13
N TYR A 98 0.12 -5.98 4.42
CA TYR A 98 -0.65 -6.74 5.40
C TYR A 98 -1.69 -5.85 6.05
N LEU A 99 -2.89 -6.40 6.21
CA LEU A 99 -3.97 -5.77 6.97
C LEU A 99 -4.66 -6.86 7.76
N ALA A 100 -4.77 -6.69 9.09
CA ALA A 100 -5.39 -7.66 9.98
C ALA A 100 -4.82 -9.09 9.80
N SER A 101 -3.51 -9.22 9.63
CA SER A 101 -2.78 -10.47 9.43
C SER A 101 -3.01 -11.16 8.09
N PHE A 102 -3.78 -10.55 7.19
CA PHE A 102 -3.96 -11.05 5.83
C PHE A 102 -3.04 -10.29 4.86
N ARG A 103 -2.53 -11.03 3.89
CA ARG A 103 -1.68 -10.45 2.85
C ARG A 103 -2.51 -10.06 1.64
N PHE A 104 -2.24 -8.86 1.14
CA PHE A 104 -2.89 -8.33 -0.06
C PHE A 104 -1.84 -7.99 -1.11
N GLU A 105 -2.18 -8.20 -2.36
CA GLU A 105 -1.43 -7.73 -3.50
C GLU A 105 -2.03 -6.43 -4.01
N LEU A 106 -1.18 -5.44 -4.27
CA LEU A 106 -1.58 -4.17 -4.86
C LEU A 106 -0.95 -4.06 -6.24
N LEU A 107 -1.77 -3.83 -7.24
CA LEU A 107 -1.36 -3.54 -8.62
C LEU A 107 -1.74 -2.11 -8.94
N ALA A 108 -0.81 -1.34 -9.48
CA ALA A 108 -1.04 0.05 -9.85
C ALA A 108 -0.70 0.29 -11.31
N SER A 109 -1.58 0.99 -11.99
CA SER A 109 -1.43 1.35 -13.40
C SER A 109 -1.68 2.84 -13.55
N TRP A 110 -0.88 3.52 -14.39
CA TRP A 110 -1.16 4.90 -14.73
C TRP A 110 -2.49 5.00 -15.48
N GLU A 111 -3.30 5.99 -15.14
CA GLU A 111 -4.57 6.23 -15.83
C GLU A 111 -4.35 6.72 -17.25
N THR A 112 -3.35 7.60 -17.43
CA THR A 112 -2.98 8.15 -18.72
C THR A 112 -1.46 8.16 -18.87
N LYS A 113 -0.96 8.38 -20.09
CA LYS A 113 0.48 8.45 -20.37
C LYS A 113 1.17 9.66 -19.71
N GLU A 114 0.41 10.66 -19.29
CA GLU A 114 0.92 11.83 -18.58
C GLU A 114 1.37 11.51 -17.13
N MET A 115 1.01 10.33 -16.62
CA MET A 115 1.43 9.82 -15.32
C MET A 115 1.07 10.76 -14.15
N LYS A 116 -0.16 11.28 -14.17
CA LYS A 116 -0.65 12.19 -13.13
C LYS A 116 -1.55 11.51 -12.11
N SER A 117 -2.05 10.32 -12.44
CA SER A 117 -2.96 9.57 -11.58
C SER A 117 -2.75 8.08 -11.75
N LEU A 118 -2.88 7.36 -10.65
CA LEU A 118 -2.74 5.91 -10.60
C LEU A 118 -4.06 5.27 -10.21
N CYS A 119 -4.43 4.23 -10.96
CA CYS A 119 -5.52 3.34 -10.60
C CYS A 119 -4.93 2.11 -9.91
N MET A 120 -5.53 1.69 -8.82
CA MET A 120 -5.06 0.56 -8.04
C MET A 120 -6.11 -0.53 -7.94
N ILE A 121 -5.65 -1.76 -7.91
CA ILE A 121 -6.47 -2.95 -7.67
C ILE A 121 -5.81 -3.73 -6.53
N VAL A 122 -6.64 -4.13 -5.57
CA VAL A 122 -6.19 -4.91 -4.42
C VAL A 122 -6.83 -6.29 -4.50
N SER A 123 -6.05 -7.32 -4.24
CA SER A 123 -6.56 -8.67 -4.15
C SER A 123 -5.92 -9.39 -2.97
N ARG A 124 -6.72 -10.16 -2.25
CA ARG A 124 -6.22 -10.98 -1.17
C ARG A 124 -5.44 -12.15 -1.76
N THR A 125 -4.24 -12.40 -1.28
CA THR A 125 -3.44 -13.51 -1.76
C THR A 125 -3.94 -14.82 -1.14
N THR A 126 -3.91 -15.89 -1.92
CA THR A 126 -4.30 -17.22 -1.44
C THR A 126 -3.27 -17.80 -0.48
N GLU A 127 -2.01 -17.39 -0.61
CA GLU A 127 -0.96 -17.74 0.33
C GLU A 127 -1.02 -16.82 1.54
N GLN A 128 -0.82 -17.41 2.73
CA GLN A 128 -0.68 -16.66 3.96
C GLN A 128 0.80 -16.68 4.38
N PRO A 129 1.65 -15.81 3.79
CA PRO A 129 3.10 -15.87 4.06
C PRO A 129 3.44 -15.62 5.52
N LEU A 130 2.57 -14.94 6.26
CA LEU A 130 2.74 -14.76 7.70
C LEU A 130 2.73 -16.10 8.42
N ILE A 131 1.79 -16.99 8.08
CA ILE A 131 1.71 -18.34 8.64
C ILE A 131 2.93 -19.17 8.24
N LYS A 132 3.34 -19.11 6.98
CA LYS A 132 4.57 -19.79 6.52
C LYS A 132 5.78 -19.29 7.29
N ARG A 133 5.90 -17.99 7.50
CA ARG A 133 7.01 -17.39 8.24
C ARG A 133 7.01 -17.83 9.69
N ILE A 134 5.85 -17.85 10.34
CA ILE A 134 5.70 -18.34 11.71
C ILE A 134 6.11 -19.82 11.77
N ASN A 135 5.64 -20.64 10.86
CA ASN A 135 5.98 -22.06 10.81
C ASN A 135 7.48 -22.29 10.62
N GLN A 136 8.11 -21.46 9.78
CA GLN A 136 9.56 -21.53 9.58
C GLN A 136 10.32 -21.17 10.86
N ILE A 137 9.89 -20.12 11.56
CA ILE A 137 10.48 -19.73 12.85
C ILE A 137 10.32 -20.86 13.87
N MET A 138 9.17 -21.49 13.92
CA MET A 138 8.91 -22.61 14.80
C MET A 138 9.82 -23.81 14.50
N LYS A 139 10.04 -24.11 13.20
CA LYS A 139 10.99 -25.16 12.79
C LYS A 139 12.42 -24.85 13.21
N GLU A 140 12.87 -23.61 13.03
CA GLU A 140 14.21 -23.19 13.43
C GLU A 140 14.40 -23.33 14.93
N LYS A 141 13.41 -22.93 15.73
CA LYS A 141 13.43 -23.09 17.18
C LYS A 141 13.48 -24.55 17.60
N ASN A 142 12.76 -25.43 16.94
CA ASN A 142 12.78 -26.85 17.24
C ASN A 142 14.14 -27.48 16.94
N HIS A 143 14.90 -26.95 15.97
CA HIS A 143 16.26 -27.40 15.68
C HIS A 143 17.28 -26.91 16.71
N GLU A 144 17.02 -25.77 17.35
CA GLU A 144 17.90 -25.17 18.35
C GLU A 144 17.69 -25.76 19.75
N LEU A 145 16.53 -26.36 20.01
CA LEU A 145 16.25 -26.97 21.30
C LEU A 145 17.04 -28.28 21.46
N PRO A 146 17.77 -28.45 22.60
CA PRO A 146 18.46 -29.72 22.84
C PRO A 146 17.44 -30.85 22.92
N LYS A 147 17.68 -31.89 22.14
CA LYS A 147 16.89 -33.12 22.23
C LYS A 147 17.28 -33.84 23.52
N THR A 148 16.39 -33.81 24.42
CA THR A 148 16.51 -34.66 25.61
C THR A 148 15.92 -36.02 25.32
#